data_ee313599475e780d499046a472e9edac
#
_entry.id   ee313599475e780d499046a472e9edac
#
_cell.length_a   1.000
_cell.length_b   1.000
_cell.length_c   1.000
_cell.angle_alpha   90.00
_cell.angle_beta   90.00
_cell.angle_gamma   90.00
#
_symmetry.space_group_name_H-M   'P 1'
#
loop_
_entity.id
_entity.type
_entity.pdbx_description
1 polymer ?
#
loop_
_entity_poly.entity_id
_entity_poly.type
_entity_poly.pdbx_seq_one_letter_code
_entity_poly.pdbx_strand_id
1 'polypeptide(L)'
;MTTLLFHKPYGVLSQFSPEAGSRFRPLADFVPVPEVYAAGRLDGDSEGLLVLTDEGVLQQRLTDPRWGHWRRYWAQVEGQPGDADLEPLRTGINLQGRTTLPARARPLADLDVEQAALGERTPAIRLRRFLPTSWIELELREGRNRQVRRMTAAVGLPTLRLLRVAIDLMDGDPPLDLAGLAAGQWRQVTPFERQRLDRLARGSTRPTLPRRCPGGVPDQPRASRSSRTV
;
A
#
# COMPACT_ATOMS: atom_id res chain seq x y z
N MET A 1 -15.31 13.29 15.55
CA MET A 1 -14.41 12.83 14.47
C MET A 1 -14.02 11.40 14.75
N THR A 2 -14.42 10.51 13.88
CA THR A 2 -14.25 9.07 14.04
C THR A 2 -13.20 8.57 13.05
N THR A 3 -12.16 7.90 13.54
CA THR A 3 -11.18 7.23 12.70
C THR A 3 -10.92 5.83 13.23
N LEU A 4 -10.97 4.87 12.31
CA LEU A 4 -10.84 3.46 12.61
C LEU A 4 -9.68 2.85 11.83
N LEU A 5 -9.02 1.90 12.43
CA LEU A 5 -8.13 0.96 11.73
C LEU A 5 -8.89 -0.35 11.55
N PHE A 6 -8.96 -0.82 10.33
CA PHE A 6 -9.66 -2.06 9.97
C PHE A 6 -8.69 -3.03 9.29
N HIS A 7 -8.66 -4.26 9.76
CA HIS A 7 -7.96 -5.33 9.06
C HIS A 7 -8.90 -5.94 8.03
N LYS A 8 -8.87 -5.38 6.81
CA LYS A 8 -9.71 -5.85 5.71
C LYS A 8 -9.32 -7.28 5.32
N PRO A 9 -10.22 -8.27 5.41
CA PRO A 9 -9.95 -9.63 4.93
C PRO A 9 -10.02 -9.73 3.42
N TYR A 10 -9.55 -10.85 2.88
CA TYR A 10 -9.78 -11.23 1.48
C TYR A 10 -11.28 -11.27 1.16
N GLY A 11 -11.64 -10.92 -0.06
CA GLY A 11 -13.03 -11.01 -0.51
C GLY A 11 -13.92 -9.84 -0.06
N VAL A 12 -13.33 -8.75 0.41
CA VAL A 12 -14.05 -7.55 0.87
C VAL A 12 -13.67 -6.35 0.00
N LEU A 13 -14.67 -5.59 -0.42
CA LEU A 13 -14.50 -4.32 -1.15
C LEU A 13 -14.05 -3.21 -0.19
N SER A 14 -13.35 -2.20 -0.69
CA SER A 14 -13.02 -0.99 0.07
C SER A 14 -14.11 0.08 -0.07
N GLN A 15 -15.38 -0.33 -0.02
CA GLN A 15 -16.55 0.55 -0.08
C GLN A 15 -17.72 -0.07 0.71
N PHE A 16 -18.59 0.79 1.24
CA PHE A 16 -19.74 0.37 2.06
C PHE A 16 -20.91 -0.13 1.22
N SER A 17 -21.05 0.37 -0.02
CA SER A 17 -22.11 -0.09 -0.93
C SER A 17 -21.68 -1.40 -1.63
N PRO A 18 -22.60 -2.34 -1.83
CA PRO A 18 -22.34 -3.50 -2.67
C PRO A 18 -22.09 -3.06 -4.12
N GLU A 19 -21.29 -3.84 -4.84
CA GLU A 19 -21.02 -3.64 -6.26
C GLU A 19 -21.79 -4.69 -7.07
N ALA A 20 -22.60 -4.24 -8.01
CA ALA A 20 -23.42 -5.13 -8.83
C ALA A 20 -22.55 -6.13 -9.60
N GLY A 21 -22.89 -7.42 -9.52
CA GLY A 21 -22.11 -8.51 -10.13
C GLY A 21 -20.81 -8.87 -9.42
N SER A 22 -20.43 -8.17 -8.35
CA SER A 22 -19.26 -8.53 -7.55
C SER A 22 -19.58 -9.70 -6.62
N ARG A 23 -18.64 -10.64 -6.53
CA ARG A 23 -18.66 -11.72 -5.53
C ARG A 23 -18.11 -11.28 -4.16
N PHE A 24 -17.61 -10.06 -4.06
CA PHE A 24 -16.97 -9.53 -2.87
C PHE A 24 -17.98 -8.80 -1.99
N ARG A 25 -17.83 -8.94 -0.69
CA ARG A 25 -18.69 -8.33 0.33
C ARG A 25 -18.34 -6.85 0.54
N PRO A 26 -19.31 -5.98 0.81
CA PRO A 26 -19.04 -4.57 1.15
C PRO A 26 -18.48 -4.43 2.57
N LEU A 27 -17.88 -3.25 2.87
CA LEU A 27 -17.42 -2.90 4.22
C LEU A 27 -18.56 -2.88 5.24
N ALA A 28 -19.78 -2.57 4.82
CA ALA A 28 -20.95 -2.52 5.70
C ALA A 28 -21.20 -3.83 6.47
N ASP A 29 -20.77 -4.97 5.90
CA ASP A 29 -20.92 -6.27 6.56
C ASP A 29 -19.96 -6.46 7.76
N PHE A 30 -18.94 -5.61 7.89
CA PHE A 30 -17.87 -5.74 8.89
C PHE A 30 -17.79 -4.55 9.83
N VAL A 31 -18.13 -3.36 9.36
CA VAL A 31 -17.97 -2.10 10.11
C VAL A 31 -19.32 -1.40 10.23
N PRO A 32 -20.06 -1.64 11.32
CA PRO A 32 -21.38 -1.05 11.55
C PRO A 32 -21.28 0.39 12.11
N VAL A 33 -20.27 1.15 11.69
CA VAL A 33 -20.07 2.53 12.14
C VAL A 33 -20.50 3.45 11.01
N PRO A 34 -21.51 4.33 11.24
CA PRO A 34 -22.02 5.23 10.21
C PRO A 34 -21.01 6.31 9.84
N GLU A 35 -21.18 6.87 8.66
CA GLU A 35 -20.49 8.06 8.14
C GLU A 35 -18.97 7.99 8.04
N VAL A 36 -18.37 6.80 8.18
CA VAL A 36 -16.94 6.61 7.93
C VAL A 36 -16.71 6.10 6.51
N TYR A 37 -15.63 6.56 5.89
CA TYR A 37 -15.25 6.22 4.51
C TYR A 37 -13.79 5.79 4.44
N ALA A 38 -13.47 4.94 3.49
CA ALA A 38 -12.10 4.43 3.32
C ALA A 38 -11.13 5.54 2.87
N ALA A 39 -10.07 5.76 3.63
CA ALA A 39 -8.95 6.59 3.27
C ALA A 39 -7.98 5.79 2.38
N GLY A 40 -8.33 5.67 1.12
CA GLY A 40 -7.66 4.83 0.12
C GLY A 40 -8.37 3.50 -0.10
N ARG A 41 -7.79 2.69 -1.00
CA ARG A 41 -8.40 1.43 -1.40
C ARG A 41 -7.39 0.28 -1.30
N LEU A 42 -7.92 -0.89 -1.03
CA LEU A 42 -7.32 -2.18 -1.28
C LEU A 42 -8.25 -2.91 -2.25
N ASP A 43 -7.69 -3.65 -3.19
CA ASP A 43 -8.48 -4.49 -4.09
C ASP A 43 -9.26 -5.55 -3.30
N GLY A 44 -10.34 -6.09 -3.84
CA GLY A 44 -11.13 -7.12 -3.17
C GLY A 44 -10.33 -8.39 -2.87
N ASP A 45 -9.31 -8.68 -3.66
CA ASP A 45 -8.38 -9.81 -3.48
C ASP A 45 -7.11 -9.46 -2.67
N SER A 46 -7.06 -8.28 -2.07
CA SER A 46 -5.97 -7.83 -1.18
C SER A 46 -6.49 -7.66 0.24
N GLU A 47 -5.61 -7.87 1.21
CA GLU A 47 -5.91 -7.89 2.63
C GLU A 47 -5.17 -6.75 3.36
N GLY A 48 -5.49 -6.54 4.64
CA GLY A 48 -4.66 -5.75 5.53
C GLY A 48 -5.24 -4.40 5.94
N LEU A 49 -4.36 -3.52 6.39
CA LEU A 49 -4.71 -2.26 7.04
C LEU A 49 -5.46 -1.31 6.12
N LEU A 50 -6.67 -0.96 6.50
CA LEU A 50 -7.49 0.07 5.87
C LEU A 50 -7.89 1.10 6.93
N VAL A 51 -7.61 2.38 6.68
CA VAL A 51 -8.05 3.48 7.54
C VAL A 51 -9.43 3.92 7.08
N LEU A 52 -10.37 4.04 8.01
CA LEU A 52 -11.72 4.55 7.76
C LEU A 52 -11.91 5.82 8.59
N THR A 53 -12.50 6.87 8.03
CA THR A 53 -12.67 8.14 8.72
C THR A 53 -13.87 8.92 8.19
N ASP A 54 -14.48 9.75 9.04
CA ASP A 54 -15.48 10.75 8.69
C ASP A 54 -14.85 12.10 8.25
N GLU A 55 -13.51 12.20 8.29
CA GLU A 55 -12.78 13.43 7.98
C GLU A 55 -12.27 13.45 6.53
N GLY A 56 -12.94 14.19 5.64
CA GLY A 56 -12.55 14.30 4.23
C GLY A 56 -11.12 14.86 4.03
N VAL A 57 -10.67 15.78 4.89
CA VAL A 57 -9.30 16.33 4.83
C VAL A 57 -8.27 15.24 5.14
N LEU A 58 -8.52 14.43 6.17
CA LEU A 58 -7.64 13.32 6.54
C LEU A 58 -7.61 12.26 5.45
N GLN A 59 -8.79 11.91 4.90
CA GLN A 59 -8.90 10.98 3.77
C GLN A 59 -8.07 11.46 2.59
N GLN A 60 -8.19 12.74 2.21
CA GLN A 60 -7.42 13.32 1.12
C GLN A 60 -5.92 13.24 1.37
N ARG A 61 -5.45 13.59 2.56
CA ARG A 61 -4.01 13.60 2.88
C ARG A 61 -3.39 12.22 2.93
N LEU A 62 -4.10 11.25 3.46
CA LEU A 62 -3.65 9.85 3.48
C LEU A 62 -3.58 9.23 2.08
N THR A 63 -4.36 9.75 1.11
CA THR A 63 -4.45 9.18 -0.23
C THR A 63 -3.63 9.95 -1.27
N ASP A 64 -3.42 11.25 -1.10
CA ASP A 64 -2.69 12.08 -2.05
C ASP A 64 -1.21 11.69 -2.11
N PRO A 65 -0.70 11.27 -3.27
CA PRO A 65 0.71 10.84 -3.44
C PRO A 65 1.75 11.91 -3.06
N ARG A 66 1.36 13.19 -3.04
CA ARG A 66 2.27 14.30 -2.66
C ARG A 66 2.74 14.22 -1.21
N TRP A 67 1.95 13.62 -0.32
CA TRP A 67 2.33 13.39 1.08
C TRP A 67 3.35 12.26 1.23
N GLY A 68 3.41 11.36 0.25
CA GLY A 68 4.46 10.37 0.12
C GLY A 68 4.51 9.37 1.29
N HIS A 69 3.37 9.09 1.90
CA HIS A 69 3.27 8.08 2.95
C HIS A 69 3.79 6.73 2.44
N TRP A 70 4.73 6.13 3.18
CA TRP A 70 5.13 4.78 2.89
C TRP A 70 4.03 3.81 3.28
N ARG A 71 3.66 2.95 2.37
CA ARG A 71 2.71 1.85 2.59
C ARG A 71 3.49 0.56 2.49
N ARG A 72 3.54 -0.16 3.60
CA ARG A 72 4.26 -1.43 3.71
C ARG A 72 3.33 -2.57 3.35
N TYR A 73 3.79 -3.41 2.45
CA TYR A 73 3.07 -4.58 1.99
C TYR A 73 3.91 -5.83 2.22
N TRP A 74 3.25 -6.88 2.68
CA TRP A 74 3.80 -8.22 2.65
C TRP A 74 3.13 -8.98 1.52
N ALA A 75 3.94 -9.55 0.63
CA ALA A 75 3.47 -10.29 -0.53
C ALA A 75 4.02 -11.71 -0.48
N GLN A 76 3.12 -12.69 -0.41
CA GLN A 76 3.48 -14.07 -0.69
C GLN A 76 3.57 -14.23 -2.21
N VAL A 77 4.70 -14.66 -2.69
CA VAL A 77 5.00 -14.80 -4.12
C VAL A 77 5.36 -16.23 -4.49
N GLU A 78 5.17 -16.57 -5.75
CA GLU A 78 5.76 -17.79 -6.31
C GLU A 78 7.27 -17.57 -6.49
N GLY A 79 8.08 -18.58 -6.14
CA GLY A 79 9.55 -18.50 -6.20
C GLY A 79 10.19 -18.19 -4.85
N GLN A 80 11.51 -18.14 -4.85
CA GLN A 80 12.36 -17.82 -3.69
C GLN A 80 13.38 -16.76 -4.11
N PRO A 81 12.98 -15.48 -4.20
CA PRO A 81 13.88 -14.42 -4.61
C PRO A 81 14.98 -14.20 -3.57
N GLY A 82 16.18 -14.06 -4.06
CA GLY A 82 17.29 -13.48 -3.31
C GLY A 82 17.20 -11.94 -3.33
N ASP A 83 18.14 -11.32 -2.61
CA ASP A 83 18.16 -9.85 -2.50
C ASP A 83 18.39 -9.16 -3.87
N ALA A 84 19.21 -9.76 -4.75
CA ALA A 84 19.48 -9.24 -6.09
C ALA A 84 18.26 -9.27 -7.02
N ASP A 85 17.36 -10.24 -6.87
CA ASP A 85 16.15 -10.35 -7.70
C ASP A 85 15.16 -9.21 -7.42
N LEU A 86 15.27 -8.57 -6.26
CA LEU A 86 14.44 -7.45 -5.85
C LEU A 86 15.00 -6.07 -6.25
N GLU A 87 16.22 -6.01 -6.78
CA GLU A 87 16.87 -4.75 -7.16
C GLU A 87 16.08 -3.93 -8.20
N PRO A 88 15.45 -4.54 -9.23
CA PRO A 88 14.61 -3.77 -10.15
C PRO A 88 13.41 -3.10 -9.46
N LEU A 89 12.89 -3.68 -8.37
CA LEU A 89 11.81 -3.06 -7.60
C LEU A 89 12.30 -1.82 -6.84
N ARG A 90 13.56 -1.84 -6.36
CA ARG A 90 14.18 -0.73 -5.62
C ARG A 90 14.52 0.45 -6.50
N THR A 91 14.96 0.20 -7.73
CA THR A 91 15.38 1.25 -8.67
C THR A 91 14.21 1.82 -9.47
N GLY A 92 13.11 1.09 -9.56
CA GLY A 92 11.93 1.46 -10.33
C GLY A 92 11.80 0.66 -11.63
N ILE A 93 10.59 0.23 -11.92
CA ILE A 93 10.27 -0.67 -13.02
C ILE A 93 9.26 -0.02 -13.96
N ASN A 94 9.42 -0.26 -15.27
CA ASN A 94 8.46 0.25 -16.25
C ASN A 94 7.18 -0.60 -16.23
N LEU A 95 6.07 0.02 -15.87
CA LEU A 95 4.76 -0.58 -15.92
C LEU A 95 3.88 0.18 -16.89
N GLN A 96 3.59 -0.43 -18.04
CA GLN A 96 2.73 0.15 -19.07
C GLN A 96 3.19 1.55 -19.54
N GLY A 97 4.48 1.66 -19.87
CA GLY A 97 5.06 2.91 -20.36
C GLY A 97 5.38 3.96 -19.29
N ARG A 98 5.19 3.65 -18.01
CA ARG A 98 5.48 4.58 -16.91
C ARG A 98 6.34 3.89 -15.85
N THR A 99 7.51 4.43 -15.57
CA THR A 99 8.38 3.95 -14.51
C THR A 99 7.75 4.22 -13.14
N THR A 100 7.84 3.24 -12.25
CA THR A 100 7.43 3.40 -10.84
C THR A 100 8.42 4.30 -10.10
N LEU A 101 7.98 4.86 -8.96
CA LEU A 101 8.94 5.40 -8.01
C LEU A 101 9.80 4.27 -7.44
N PRO A 102 11.04 4.58 -7.01
CA PRO A 102 11.84 3.65 -6.22
C PRO A 102 11.07 3.14 -5.01
N ALA A 103 11.15 1.83 -4.80
CA ALA A 103 10.53 1.15 -3.66
C ALA A 103 11.61 0.68 -2.69
N ARG A 104 11.20 0.31 -1.46
CA ARG A 104 12.02 -0.53 -0.60
C ARG A 104 11.52 -1.95 -0.76
N ALA A 105 12.42 -2.91 -0.91
CA ALA A 105 12.06 -4.31 -1.08
C ALA A 105 13.10 -5.20 -0.38
N ARG A 106 12.63 -6.23 0.31
CA ARG A 106 13.50 -7.25 0.92
C ARG A 106 12.78 -8.58 1.01
N PRO A 107 13.50 -9.70 1.01
CA PRO A 107 12.93 -10.96 1.44
C PRO A 107 12.48 -10.86 2.91
N LEU A 108 11.40 -11.57 3.26
CA LEU A 108 10.97 -11.74 4.64
C LEU A 108 11.37 -13.14 5.11
N ALA A 109 11.85 -13.23 6.34
CA ALA A 109 12.04 -14.52 6.99
C ALA A 109 10.67 -15.13 7.36
N ASP A 110 10.55 -16.45 7.28
CA ASP A 110 9.32 -17.14 7.67
C ASP A 110 8.95 -16.84 9.12
N LEU A 111 9.92 -16.70 10.01
CA LEU A 111 9.74 -16.34 11.41
C LEU A 111 9.02 -14.99 11.59
N ASP A 112 9.33 -13.97 10.75
CA ASP A 112 8.66 -12.66 10.82
C ASP A 112 7.17 -12.79 10.51
N VAL A 113 6.84 -13.65 9.55
CA VAL A 113 5.46 -13.90 9.11
C VAL A 113 4.69 -14.71 10.15
N GLU A 114 5.32 -15.71 10.76
CA GLU A 114 4.73 -16.53 11.83
C GLU A 114 4.45 -15.69 13.07
N GLN A 115 5.39 -14.85 13.50
CA GLN A 115 5.24 -13.95 14.65
C GLN A 115 4.14 -12.91 14.45
N ALA A 116 3.90 -12.47 13.23
CA ALA A 116 2.82 -11.55 12.91
C ALA A 116 1.42 -12.16 13.02
N ALA A 117 1.32 -13.49 13.21
CA ALA A 117 0.06 -14.21 13.39
C ALA A 117 -1.05 -13.83 12.39
N LEU A 118 -0.67 -13.69 11.11
CA LEU A 118 -1.58 -13.22 10.06
C LEU A 118 -2.79 -14.12 9.80
N GLY A 119 -2.78 -15.31 10.36
CA GLY A 119 -3.81 -16.32 10.15
C GLY A 119 -3.83 -16.88 8.71
N GLU A 120 -4.55 -17.96 8.54
CA GLU A 120 -4.77 -18.51 7.21
C GLU A 120 -5.79 -17.68 6.41
N ARG A 121 -5.58 -17.57 5.11
CA ARG A 121 -6.53 -16.90 4.23
C ARG A 121 -7.71 -17.82 3.91
N THR A 122 -8.91 -17.29 3.97
CA THR A 122 -10.12 -17.96 3.49
C THR A 122 -10.65 -17.23 2.26
N PRO A 123 -10.84 -17.92 1.09
CA PRO A 123 -10.45 -19.30 0.81
C PRO A 123 -8.94 -19.51 0.77
N ALA A 124 -8.49 -20.73 1.03
CA ALA A 124 -7.07 -21.08 1.01
C ALA A 124 -6.41 -20.72 -0.33
N ILE A 125 -5.13 -20.44 -0.29
CA ILE A 125 -4.34 -20.12 -1.48
C ILE A 125 -4.10 -21.42 -2.27
N ARG A 126 -4.38 -21.39 -3.57
CA ARG A 126 -4.03 -22.49 -4.46
C ARG A 126 -2.52 -22.44 -4.75
N LEU A 127 -1.77 -23.28 -4.09
CA LEU A 127 -0.34 -23.44 -4.34
C LEU A 127 -0.10 -24.44 -5.49
N ARG A 128 0.92 -24.16 -6.30
CA ARG A 128 1.41 -25.08 -7.31
C ARG A 128 2.35 -26.11 -6.67
N ARG A 129 2.12 -27.40 -6.90
CA ARG A 129 2.78 -28.50 -6.17
C ARG A 129 4.32 -28.48 -6.22
N PHE A 130 4.91 -27.95 -7.28
CA PHE A 130 6.36 -27.98 -7.51
C PHE A 130 7.00 -26.58 -7.54
N LEU A 131 6.26 -25.54 -7.18
CA LEU A 131 6.76 -24.20 -7.17
C LEU A 131 6.82 -23.71 -5.73
N PRO A 132 8.02 -23.43 -5.20
CA PRO A 132 8.16 -22.91 -3.85
C PRO A 132 7.50 -21.52 -3.76
N THR A 133 7.11 -21.15 -2.56
CA THR A 133 6.60 -19.81 -2.27
C THR A 133 7.42 -19.19 -1.16
N SER A 134 7.52 -17.88 -1.18
CA SER A 134 8.19 -17.12 -0.13
C SER A 134 7.49 -15.80 0.11
N TRP A 135 7.90 -15.10 1.14
CA TRP A 135 7.38 -13.79 1.46
C TRP A 135 8.40 -12.70 1.16
N ILE A 136 7.92 -11.59 0.63
CA ILE A 136 8.71 -10.38 0.45
C ILE A 136 7.98 -9.19 1.06
N GLU A 137 8.76 -8.23 1.55
CA GLU A 137 8.25 -6.92 1.99
C GLU A 137 8.52 -5.89 0.91
N LEU A 138 7.50 -5.09 0.59
CA LEU A 138 7.62 -3.91 -0.26
C LEU A 138 7.06 -2.68 0.44
N GLU A 139 7.80 -1.56 0.37
CA GLU A 139 7.26 -0.27 0.78
C GLU A 139 7.19 0.66 -0.43
N LEU A 140 6.01 1.25 -0.64
CA LEU A 140 5.71 2.14 -1.76
C LEU A 140 5.21 3.49 -1.27
N ARG A 141 5.58 4.58 -1.98
CA ARG A 141 5.10 5.94 -1.74
C ARG A 141 4.07 6.39 -2.76
N GLU A 142 3.68 5.53 -3.66
CA GLU A 142 2.64 5.76 -4.67
C GLU A 142 1.64 4.59 -4.67
N GLY A 143 0.47 4.80 -5.27
CA GLY A 143 -0.55 3.77 -5.38
C GLY A 143 -1.20 3.82 -6.75
N ARG A 144 -0.78 2.95 -7.66
CA ARG A 144 -1.44 2.71 -8.95
C ARG A 144 -2.30 1.46 -8.86
N ASN A 145 -3.26 1.34 -9.76
CA ASN A 145 -4.09 0.14 -9.83
C ASN A 145 -3.24 -1.13 -9.85
N ARG A 146 -3.44 -2.00 -8.86
CA ARG A 146 -2.76 -3.29 -8.66
C ARG A 146 -1.23 -3.21 -8.74
N GLN A 147 -0.64 -2.11 -8.26
CA GLN A 147 0.77 -1.79 -8.48
C GLN A 147 1.70 -2.88 -7.95
N VAL A 148 1.56 -3.29 -6.68
CA VAL A 148 2.42 -4.33 -6.09
C VAL A 148 2.38 -5.60 -6.94
N ARG A 149 1.20 -6.10 -7.27
CA ARG A 149 1.04 -7.33 -8.08
C ARG A 149 1.66 -7.22 -9.46
N ARG A 150 1.61 -6.04 -10.09
CA ARG A 150 2.25 -5.79 -11.38
C ARG A 150 3.76 -5.70 -11.26
N MET A 151 4.27 -5.07 -10.21
CA MET A 151 5.70 -4.97 -9.95
C MET A 151 6.31 -6.35 -9.71
N THR A 152 5.74 -7.15 -8.83
CA THR A 152 6.23 -8.49 -8.54
C THR A 152 6.16 -9.41 -9.77
N ALA A 153 5.05 -9.38 -10.50
CA ALA A 153 4.92 -10.17 -11.72
C ALA A 153 5.95 -9.78 -12.80
N ALA A 154 6.31 -8.50 -12.90
CA ALA A 154 7.29 -8.02 -13.88
C ALA A 154 8.73 -8.48 -13.58
N VAL A 155 9.02 -8.89 -12.34
CA VAL A 155 10.31 -9.52 -11.96
C VAL A 155 10.18 -11.05 -11.81
N GLY A 156 9.13 -11.66 -12.37
CA GLY A 156 8.94 -13.11 -12.36
C GLY A 156 8.43 -13.70 -11.04
N LEU A 157 7.91 -12.86 -10.14
CA LEU A 157 7.42 -13.24 -8.81
C LEU A 157 5.90 -13.01 -8.68
N PRO A 158 5.02 -13.81 -9.29
CA PRO A 158 3.57 -13.62 -9.20
C PRO A 158 3.09 -13.64 -7.75
N THR A 159 2.31 -12.61 -7.36
CA THR A 159 1.76 -12.50 -6.00
C THR A 159 0.55 -13.41 -5.80
N LEU A 160 0.62 -14.29 -4.82
CA LEU A 160 -0.45 -15.19 -4.37
C LEU A 160 -1.33 -14.54 -3.29
N ARG A 161 -0.69 -13.94 -2.28
CA ARG A 161 -1.34 -13.22 -1.18
C ARG A 161 -0.72 -11.85 -1.01
N LEU A 162 -1.52 -10.83 -0.71
CA LEU A 162 -1.05 -9.46 -0.55
C LEU A 162 -1.76 -8.80 0.63
N LEU A 163 -0.95 -8.38 1.62
CA LEU A 163 -1.42 -7.65 2.78
C LEU A 163 -0.74 -6.29 2.86
N ARG A 164 -1.51 -5.23 3.10
CA ARG A 164 -0.94 -3.97 3.57
C ARG A 164 -0.82 -4.02 5.09
N VAL A 165 0.39 -4.12 5.61
CA VAL A 165 0.64 -4.32 7.04
C VAL A 165 0.81 -3.01 7.80
N ALA A 166 1.26 -1.93 7.12
CA ALA A 166 1.47 -0.66 7.78
C ALA A 166 1.36 0.56 6.84
N ILE A 167 1.10 1.72 7.43
CA ILE A 167 1.14 3.05 6.79
C ILE A 167 1.97 3.97 7.67
N ASP A 168 3.09 4.45 7.14
CA ASP A 168 3.95 5.43 7.80
C ASP A 168 3.44 6.84 7.49
N LEU A 169 3.12 7.60 8.53
CA LEU A 169 2.63 8.99 8.42
C LEU A 169 3.75 10.00 8.13
N MET A 170 5.00 9.57 8.08
CA MET A 170 6.19 10.40 7.82
C MET A 170 6.42 11.48 8.88
N ASP A 171 6.03 11.22 10.10
CA ASP A 171 6.13 12.12 11.25
C ASP A 171 7.23 11.74 12.26
N GLY A 172 7.98 10.68 11.97
CA GLY A 172 9.08 10.18 12.80
C GLY A 172 8.64 9.18 13.87
N ASP A 173 7.36 8.97 14.04
CA ASP A 173 6.78 7.99 14.96
C ASP A 173 6.54 6.63 14.27
N PRO A 174 6.34 5.52 15.02
CA PRO A 174 6.04 4.21 14.45
C PRO A 174 4.85 4.24 13.50
N PRO A 175 4.83 3.46 12.42
CA PRO A 175 3.72 3.45 11.47
C PRO A 175 2.41 2.97 12.12
N LEU A 176 1.28 3.38 11.55
CA LEU A 176 0.01 2.70 11.82
C LEU A 176 0.10 1.28 11.27
N ASP A 177 -0.27 0.28 12.06
CA ASP A 177 -0.13 -1.12 11.70
C ASP A 177 -1.32 -2.00 12.10
N LEU A 178 -1.18 -3.30 11.90
CA LEU A 178 -2.19 -4.31 12.20
C LEU A 178 -2.07 -4.90 13.62
N ALA A 179 -1.17 -4.40 14.44
CA ALA A 179 -0.95 -4.98 15.78
C ALA A 179 -2.26 -5.10 16.58
N GLY A 180 -2.52 -6.30 17.06
CA GLY A 180 -3.74 -6.62 17.82
C GLY A 180 -5.03 -6.68 17.02
N LEU A 181 -5.00 -6.60 15.68
CA LEU A 181 -6.18 -6.67 14.82
C LEU A 181 -6.19 -7.98 14.01
N ALA A 182 -7.09 -8.89 14.35
CA ALA A 182 -7.36 -10.05 13.50
C ALA A 182 -8.11 -9.64 12.21
N ALA A 183 -8.04 -10.47 11.19
CA ALA A 183 -8.74 -10.25 9.92
C ALA A 183 -10.27 -10.10 10.15
N GLY A 184 -10.85 -9.05 9.57
CA GLY A 184 -12.27 -8.70 9.76
C GLY A 184 -12.56 -7.84 11.00
N GLN A 185 -11.59 -7.60 11.87
CA GLN A 185 -11.74 -6.74 13.04
C GLN A 185 -11.32 -5.30 12.75
N TRP A 186 -11.89 -4.39 13.52
CA TRP A 186 -11.54 -2.98 13.54
C TRP A 186 -11.43 -2.46 14.96
N ARG A 187 -10.70 -1.37 15.13
CA ARG A 187 -10.61 -0.60 16.36
C ARG A 187 -10.60 0.90 16.09
N GLN A 188 -10.99 1.69 17.05
CA GLN A 188 -10.71 3.12 17.01
C GLN A 188 -9.20 3.35 17.13
N VAL A 189 -8.73 4.44 16.54
CA VAL A 189 -7.35 4.90 16.76
C VAL A 189 -7.15 5.26 18.23
N THR A 190 -5.97 4.97 18.74
CA THR A 190 -5.58 5.36 20.11
C THR A 190 -5.48 6.89 20.21
N PRO A 191 -5.49 7.49 21.42
CA PRO A 191 -5.27 8.91 21.60
C PRO A 191 -3.96 9.41 20.97
N PHE A 192 -2.90 8.61 21.02
CA PHE A 192 -1.63 8.93 20.39
C PHE A 192 -1.73 8.95 18.87
N GLU A 193 -2.30 7.91 18.25
CA GLU A 193 -2.56 7.86 16.81
C GLU A 193 -3.48 9.02 16.37
N ARG A 194 -4.51 9.34 17.18
CA ARG A 194 -5.41 10.46 16.90
C ARG A 194 -4.67 11.78 16.84
N GLN A 195 -3.82 12.06 17.83
CA GLN A 195 -3.01 13.28 17.84
C GLN A 195 -2.13 13.41 16.58
N ARG A 196 -1.55 12.32 16.11
CA ARG A 196 -0.73 12.28 14.89
C ARG A 196 -1.57 12.56 13.65
N LEU A 197 -2.73 11.93 13.55
CA LEU A 197 -3.67 12.14 12.45
C LEU A 197 -4.23 13.57 12.44
N ASP A 198 -4.44 14.18 13.60
CA ASP A 198 -4.83 15.59 13.72
C ASP A 198 -3.73 16.53 13.21
N ARG A 199 -2.46 16.25 13.56
CA ARG A 199 -1.31 17.00 13.03
C ARG A 199 -1.24 16.88 11.50
N LEU A 200 -1.44 15.68 10.98
CA LEU A 200 -1.52 15.46 9.54
C LEU A 200 -2.69 16.25 8.94
N ALA A 201 -3.89 16.19 9.53
CA ALA A 201 -5.08 16.90 9.06
C ALA A 201 -4.93 18.43 9.06
N ARG A 202 -4.21 19.02 10.00
CA ARG A 202 -3.95 20.48 10.08
C ARG A 202 -2.85 20.97 9.13
N GLY A 203 -2.09 20.10 8.49
CA GLY A 203 -1.05 20.47 7.52
C GLY A 203 0.29 20.86 8.11
N SER A 204 0.58 20.44 9.32
CA SER A 204 1.88 20.69 9.99
C SER A 204 3.04 19.96 9.32
N THR A 205 2.78 18.95 8.52
CA THR A 205 3.74 18.24 7.69
C THR A 205 3.62 18.70 6.23
N ARG A 206 4.73 19.09 5.60
CA ARG A 206 4.74 19.50 4.18
C ARG A 206 4.70 18.28 3.27
N PRO A 207 4.01 18.35 2.09
CA PRO A 207 4.08 17.30 1.09
C PRO A 207 5.53 17.04 0.68
N THR A 208 5.94 15.78 0.68
CA THR A 208 7.33 15.38 0.40
C THR A 208 7.62 15.12 -1.07
N LEU A 209 6.60 15.03 -1.91
CA LEU A 209 6.75 14.77 -3.34
C LEU A 209 6.14 15.90 -4.18
N PRO A 210 6.82 16.35 -5.27
CA PRO A 210 6.27 17.35 -6.18
C PRO A 210 5.01 16.81 -6.90
N ARG A 211 4.13 17.72 -7.33
CA ARG A 211 2.99 17.36 -8.20
C ARG A 211 3.53 16.74 -9.49
N ARG A 212 3.16 15.51 -9.79
CA ARG A 212 3.35 14.98 -11.14
C ARG A 212 2.34 15.66 -12.06
N CYS A 213 2.82 16.49 -13.00
CA CYS A 213 1.97 16.94 -14.10
C CYS A 213 1.54 15.73 -14.95
N PRO A 214 0.25 15.55 -15.29
CA PRO A 214 -0.15 14.55 -16.26
C PRO A 214 0.37 14.99 -17.63
N GLY A 215 1.41 14.29 -18.16
CA GLY A 215 1.83 14.42 -19.57
C GLY A 215 3.05 15.29 -19.87
N GLY A 216 3.90 15.64 -18.92
CA GLY A 216 5.15 16.35 -19.20
C GLY A 216 6.32 15.39 -19.43
N VAL A 217 6.91 15.42 -20.63
CA VAL A 217 8.25 14.88 -20.94
C VAL A 217 9.24 15.64 -20.06
N PRO A 218 10.24 14.99 -19.43
CA PRO A 218 11.26 15.71 -18.68
C PRO A 218 12.04 16.62 -19.63
N ASP A 219 12.10 17.90 -19.27
CA ASP A 219 12.88 18.91 -19.97
C ASP A 219 14.35 18.50 -19.94
N GLN A 220 14.90 18.18 -21.11
CA GLN A 220 16.34 17.93 -21.24
C GLN A 220 17.06 19.27 -21.06
N PRO A 221 18.14 19.34 -20.29
CA PRO A 221 18.93 20.55 -20.18
C PRO A 221 19.48 20.92 -21.55
N ARG A 222 19.13 22.11 -22.06
CA ARG A 222 19.65 22.65 -23.30
C ARG A 222 21.18 22.75 -23.20
N ALA A 223 21.85 22.01 -24.04
CA ALA A 223 23.30 22.13 -24.25
C ALA A 223 23.63 23.58 -24.64
N SER A 224 24.46 24.25 -23.83
CA SER A 224 24.99 25.56 -24.12
C SER A 224 25.81 25.50 -25.41
N ARG A 225 25.36 26.21 -26.45
CA ARG A 225 26.16 26.42 -27.68
C ARG A 225 27.32 27.34 -27.29
N SER A 226 28.51 26.75 -27.28
CA SER A 226 29.76 27.48 -27.26
C SER A 226 29.93 28.19 -28.62
N SER A 227 29.89 29.51 -28.60
CA SER A 227 30.28 30.35 -29.71
C SER A 227 31.80 30.31 -29.84
N ARG A 228 32.32 29.69 -30.89
CA ARG A 228 33.69 29.92 -31.38
C ARG A 228 33.66 31.13 -32.31
N THR A 229 34.31 32.19 -31.86
CA THR A 229 34.74 33.31 -32.73
C THR A 229 36.14 32.99 -33.25
N VAL A 230 36.34 33.09 -34.52
CA VAL A 230 37.62 33.41 -35.18
C VAL A 230 37.38 34.65 -35.97
#